data_c7e45d4aebf3655b60bec5f695e5f089
#
_entry.id   c7e45d4aebf3655b60bec5f695e5f089
#
_cell.length_a   1.000
_cell.length_b   1.000
_cell.length_c   1.000
_cell.angle_alpha   90.00
_cell.angle_beta   90.00
_cell.angle_gamma   90.00
#
_symmetry.space_group_name_H-M   'P 1'
#
loop_
_entity.id
_entity.type
_entity.pdbx_description
1 polymer ?
#
loop_
_entity_poly.entity_id
_entity_poly.type
_entity_poly.pdbx_seq_one_letter_code
_entity_poly.pdbx_strand_id
1 'polypeptide(L)'
;MMKSTTTIGIAAALAALFAAAAPAEAGQCPKDKVLTVPRDIEGMDGVGISRETLATVDLKGWRGVGGLFLRTRRLTIAGHGIVPTHEHDDRPSIVFIVKGELIEHSTYCSVPIRHKAGEWTPEFGKGHAHWWENPTDQEAVVTSSDIVDQETVDLDKPKMDM
;
A
#
# COMPACT_ATOMS: atom_id res chain seq x y z
N MET A 1 73.17 30.38 -17.45
CA MET A 1 72.69 29.45 -16.40
C MET A 1 71.24 29.73 -16.21
N MET A 2 70.36 28.93 -16.85
CA MET A 2 68.89 29.00 -16.67
C MET A 2 68.44 27.97 -15.65
N LYS A 3 67.76 28.39 -14.58
CA LYS A 3 67.17 27.51 -13.57
C LYS A 3 65.74 27.22 -13.98
N SER A 4 65.47 25.97 -14.28
CA SER A 4 64.10 25.46 -14.55
C SER A 4 63.41 25.16 -13.24
N THR A 5 62.25 25.78 -12.98
CA THR A 5 61.39 25.52 -11.84
C THR A 5 60.25 24.61 -12.27
N THR A 6 60.27 23.38 -11.80
CA THR A 6 59.21 22.38 -12.07
C THR A 6 58.10 22.56 -11.05
N THR A 7 56.93 22.97 -11.51
CA THR A 7 55.72 23.07 -10.66
C THR A 7 54.98 21.72 -10.67
N ILE A 8 54.91 21.07 -9.52
CA ILE A 8 54.17 19.83 -9.32
C ILE A 8 52.70 20.23 -9.01
N GLY A 9 51.81 19.99 -9.94
CA GLY A 9 50.39 20.16 -9.76
C GLY A 9 49.80 18.95 -9.02
N ILE A 10 49.25 19.21 -7.82
CA ILE A 10 48.48 18.19 -7.05
C ILE A 10 47.06 18.20 -7.59
N ALA A 11 46.70 17.16 -8.36
CA ALA A 11 45.29 16.91 -8.74
C ALA A 11 44.55 16.24 -7.56
N ALA A 12 43.70 16.99 -6.90
CA ALA A 12 42.79 16.46 -5.88
C ALA A 12 41.62 15.75 -6.60
N ALA A 13 41.59 14.42 -6.56
CA ALA A 13 40.47 13.63 -7.02
C ALA A 13 39.36 13.67 -5.97
N LEU A 14 38.26 14.39 -6.23
CA LEU A 14 37.00 14.27 -5.46
C LEU A 14 36.36 12.95 -5.82
N ALA A 15 36.48 11.94 -4.97
CA ALA A 15 35.66 10.73 -5.02
C ALA A 15 34.27 11.08 -4.47
N ALA A 16 33.29 11.29 -5.36
CA ALA A 16 31.89 11.38 -4.98
C ALA A 16 31.42 9.99 -4.52
N LEU A 17 31.23 9.81 -3.21
CA LEU A 17 30.51 8.68 -2.66
C LEU A 17 29.03 8.81 -3.06
N PHE A 18 28.63 8.16 -4.11
CA PHE A 18 27.23 7.84 -4.34
C PHE A 18 26.86 6.76 -3.31
N ALA A 19 26.23 7.16 -2.20
CA ALA A 19 25.50 6.23 -1.37
C ALA A 19 24.37 5.67 -2.24
N ALA A 20 24.56 4.46 -2.77
CA ALA A 20 23.46 3.72 -3.39
C ALA A 20 22.43 3.49 -2.29
N ALA A 21 21.33 4.26 -2.29
CA ALA A 21 20.16 3.92 -1.52
C ALA A 21 19.76 2.50 -1.96
N ALA A 22 19.78 1.54 -1.05
CA ALA A 22 19.23 0.22 -1.31
C ALA A 22 17.79 0.45 -1.81
N PRO A 23 17.38 -0.23 -2.91
CA PRO A 23 16.00 -0.14 -3.33
C PRO A 23 15.13 -0.54 -2.12
N ALA A 24 14.25 0.35 -1.67
CA ALA A 24 13.20 -0.03 -0.74
C ALA A 24 12.49 -1.23 -1.36
N GLU A 25 12.35 -2.33 -0.61
CA GLU A 25 11.57 -3.48 -1.08
C GLU A 25 10.18 -2.95 -1.38
N ALA A 26 9.87 -2.88 -2.67
CA ALA A 26 8.70 -2.20 -3.19
C ALA A 26 7.43 -2.84 -2.59
N GLY A 27 6.56 -2.04 -2.02
CA GLY A 27 5.27 -2.48 -1.50
C GLY A 27 5.31 -3.29 -0.20
N GLN A 28 6.43 -3.34 0.53
CA GLN A 28 6.54 -4.05 1.80
C GLN A 28 7.20 -3.19 2.88
N CYS A 29 6.82 -3.45 4.14
CA CYS A 29 7.53 -2.86 5.27
C CYS A 29 9.00 -3.30 5.26
N PRO A 30 9.97 -2.39 5.35
CA PRO A 30 11.38 -2.76 5.47
C PRO A 30 11.60 -3.71 6.67
N LYS A 31 12.41 -4.76 6.50
CA LYS A 31 12.58 -5.83 7.50
C LYS A 31 12.97 -5.33 8.88
N ASP A 32 13.78 -4.27 8.95
CA ASP A 32 14.22 -3.62 10.19
C ASP A 32 13.18 -2.67 10.79
N LYS A 33 12.06 -2.46 10.11
CA LYS A 33 10.95 -1.59 10.51
C LYS A 33 9.66 -2.35 10.87
N VAL A 34 9.64 -3.67 10.64
CA VAL A 34 8.52 -4.54 11.01
C VAL A 34 8.39 -4.59 12.52
N LEU A 35 7.17 -4.39 13.02
CA LEU A 35 6.83 -4.46 14.44
C LEU A 35 6.26 -5.84 14.78
N THR A 36 6.60 -6.35 15.96
CA THR A 36 6.06 -7.61 16.49
C THR A 36 4.76 -7.41 17.29
N VAL A 37 4.48 -6.15 17.66
CA VAL A 37 3.25 -5.71 18.33
C VAL A 37 2.71 -4.53 17.56
N PRO A 38 1.40 -4.49 17.28
CA PRO A 38 0.82 -3.37 16.54
C PRO A 38 0.97 -2.06 17.34
N ARG A 39 1.29 -0.99 16.64
CA ARG A 39 1.30 0.38 17.19
C ARG A 39 -0.03 1.05 16.95
N ASP A 40 -0.33 2.08 17.71
CA ASP A 40 -1.43 2.98 17.39
C ASP A 40 -1.12 3.76 16.11
N ILE A 41 -2.15 3.93 15.28
CA ILE A 41 -2.14 4.78 14.10
C ILE A 41 -3.28 5.78 14.18
N GLU A 42 -3.16 6.89 13.46
CA GLU A 42 -4.20 7.89 13.39
C GLU A 42 -5.47 7.33 12.72
N GLY A 43 -6.65 7.67 13.28
CA GLY A 43 -7.93 7.40 12.65
C GLY A 43 -8.18 8.42 11.55
N MET A 44 -8.16 7.98 10.29
CA MET A 44 -8.38 8.83 9.12
C MET A 44 -9.74 8.55 8.50
N ASP A 45 -10.46 9.61 8.13
CA ASP A 45 -11.67 9.54 7.34
C ASP A 45 -11.34 9.40 5.84
N GLY A 46 -12.23 8.76 5.08
CA GLY A 46 -12.07 8.60 3.65
C GLY A 46 -12.31 9.90 2.88
N VAL A 47 -11.41 10.25 1.96
CA VAL A 47 -11.51 11.43 1.11
C VAL A 47 -11.19 11.07 -0.33
N GLY A 48 -12.03 11.49 -1.28
CA GLY A 48 -11.75 11.34 -2.71
C GLY A 48 -11.62 9.89 -3.19
N ILE A 49 -12.44 8.97 -2.63
CA ILE A 49 -12.44 7.56 -3.01
C ILE A 49 -13.76 7.19 -3.69
N SER A 50 -13.67 6.46 -4.79
CA SER A 50 -14.78 5.68 -5.33
C SER A 50 -14.46 4.19 -5.31
N ARG A 51 -15.52 3.37 -5.19
CA ARG A 51 -15.42 1.91 -5.10
C ARG A 51 -16.40 1.28 -6.08
N GLU A 52 -15.93 0.23 -6.76
CA GLU A 52 -16.74 -0.57 -7.68
C GLU A 52 -16.46 -2.05 -7.41
N THR A 53 -17.47 -2.84 -7.12
CA THR A 53 -17.35 -4.29 -7.04
C THR A 53 -17.32 -4.87 -8.44
N LEU A 54 -16.20 -5.50 -8.81
CA LEU A 54 -15.99 -6.08 -10.13
C LEU A 54 -16.52 -7.50 -10.23
N ALA A 55 -16.35 -8.29 -9.17
CA ALA A 55 -16.75 -9.69 -9.11
C ALA A 55 -16.93 -10.15 -7.67
N THR A 56 -17.84 -11.11 -7.49
CA THR A 56 -18.05 -11.83 -6.23
C THR A 56 -18.28 -13.30 -6.53
N VAL A 57 -17.61 -14.18 -5.78
CA VAL A 57 -17.76 -15.65 -5.88
C VAL A 57 -18.24 -16.16 -4.54
N ASP A 58 -19.41 -16.84 -4.52
CA ASP A 58 -19.91 -17.55 -3.32
C ASP A 58 -19.02 -18.79 -3.08
N LEU A 59 -18.45 -18.88 -1.89
CA LEU A 59 -17.56 -20.00 -1.49
C LEU A 59 -18.35 -21.16 -0.86
N LYS A 60 -19.69 -21.11 -0.88
CA LYS A 60 -20.54 -22.15 -0.31
C LYS A 60 -20.19 -23.54 -0.85
N GLY A 61 -19.94 -24.47 0.07
CA GLY A 61 -19.61 -25.86 -0.25
C GLY A 61 -18.14 -26.10 -0.61
N TRP A 62 -17.32 -25.06 -0.79
CA TRP A 62 -15.89 -25.23 -0.96
C TRP A 62 -15.24 -25.55 0.38
N ARG A 63 -14.68 -26.77 0.52
CA ARG A 63 -13.94 -27.26 1.73
C ARG A 63 -14.71 -27.03 3.05
N GLY A 64 -16.04 -27.10 3.03
CA GLY A 64 -16.87 -26.87 4.21
C GLY A 64 -17.05 -25.39 4.59
N VAL A 65 -16.57 -24.46 3.78
CA VAL A 65 -16.80 -23.03 3.97
C VAL A 65 -18.25 -22.70 3.65
N GLY A 66 -18.87 -21.86 4.45
CA GLY A 66 -20.23 -21.34 4.25
C GLY A 66 -20.35 -19.89 4.68
N GLY A 67 -21.18 -19.12 3.97
CA GLY A 67 -21.43 -17.71 4.28
C GLY A 67 -20.29 -16.77 4.02
N LEU A 68 -19.25 -17.22 3.25
CA LEU A 68 -18.13 -16.39 2.84
C LEU A 68 -18.09 -16.22 1.33
N PHE A 69 -17.55 -15.11 0.90
CA PHE A 69 -17.44 -14.71 -0.49
C PHE A 69 -16.00 -14.22 -0.78
N LEU A 70 -15.46 -14.61 -1.93
CA LEU A 70 -14.30 -13.95 -2.51
C LEU A 70 -14.82 -12.79 -3.37
N ARG A 71 -14.47 -11.57 -2.98
CA ARG A 71 -14.86 -10.33 -3.66
C ARG A 71 -13.63 -9.64 -4.26
N THR A 72 -13.78 -9.08 -5.46
CA THR A 72 -12.77 -8.19 -6.06
C THR A 72 -13.40 -6.83 -6.34
N ARG A 73 -12.76 -5.77 -5.87
CA ARG A 73 -13.17 -4.38 -6.09
C ARG A 73 -12.08 -3.60 -6.80
N ARG A 74 -12.50 -2.59 -7.55
CA ARG A 74 -11.64 -1.48 -7.98
C ARG A 74 -11.87 -0.30 -7.04
N LEU A 75 -10.79 0.29 -6.56
CA LEU A 75 -10.82 1.56 -5.85
C LEU A 75 -10.08 2.58 -6.71
N THR A 76 -10.70 3.74 -6.88
CA THR A 76 -10.09 4.91 -7.51
C THR A 76 -9.91 5.97 -6.43
N ILE A 77 -8.67 6.40 -6.22
CA ILE A 77 -8.27 7.35 -5.19
C ILE A 77 -7.81 8.62 -5.90
N ALA A 78 -8.56 9.70 -5.76
CA ALA A 78 -8.21 11.00 -6.34
C ALA A 78 -6.84 11.49 -5.86
N GLY A 79 -6.27 12.47 -6.54
CA GLY A 79 -5.08 13.16 -6.05
C GLY A 79 -5.32 13.67 -4.63
N HIS A 80 -4.39 13.42 -3.70
CA HIS A 80 -4.49 13.70 -2.26
C HIS A 80 -5.67 13.02 -1.55
N GLY A 81 -6.24 11.97 -2.16
CA GLY A 81 -7.30 11.15 -1.56
C GLY A 81 -6.77 10.26 -0.44
N ILE A 82 -7.66 9.88 0.48
CA ILE A 82 -7.34 9.05 1.65
C ILE A 82 -8.28 7.85 1.68
N VAL A 83 -7.71 6.64 1.72
CA VAL A 83 -8.45 5.42 2.10
C VAL A 83 -8.54 5.42 3.63
N PRO A 84 -9.75 5.39 4.22
CA PRO A 84 -9.93 5.54 5.66
C PRO A 84 -9.25 4.43 6.43
N THR A 85 -8.96 4.69 7.71
CA THR A 85 -8.48 3.66 8.61
C THR A 85 -9.46 2.50 8.68
N HIS A 86 -8.96 1.28 8.49
CA HIS A 86 -9.75 0.05 8.54
C HIS A 86 -8.88 -1.14 8.97
N GLU A 87 -9.53 -2.24 9.32
CA GLU A 87 -8.92 -3.42 9.92
C GLU A 87 -9.01 -4.65 8.99
N HIS A 88 -8.07 -5.58 9.21
CA HIS A 88 -7.96 -6.85 8.50
C HIS A 88 -7.86 -8.06 9.46
N ASP A 89 -8.40 -7.95 10.67
CA ASP A 89 -8.36 -9.00 11.70
C ASP A 89 -8.96 -10.33 11.20
N ASP A 90 -10.10 -10.25 10.52
CA ASP A 90 -10.88 -11.37 9.99
C ASP A 90 -11.18 -11.27 8.48
N ARG A 91 -10.60 -10.27 7.83
CA ARG A 91 -10.80 -9.98 6.40
C ARG A 91 -9.49 -10.06 5.62
N PRO A 92 -9.03 -11.27 5.27
CA PRO A 92 -7.84 -11.43 4.43
C PRO A 92 -8.05 -10.77 3.07
N SER A 93 -7.05 -10.04 2.61
CA SER A 93 -7.09 -9.26 1.38
C SER A 93 -5.75 -9.29 0.66
N ILE A 94 -5.80 -9.10 -0.65
CA ILE A 94 -4.64 -8.79 -1.49
C ILE A 94 -4.98 -7.53 -2.26
N VAL A 95 -4.14 -6.51 -2.13
CA VAL A 95 -4.21 -5.27 -2.90
C VAL A 95 -3.14 -5.27 -3.99
N PHE A 96 -3.53 -4.91 -5.21
CA PHE A 96 -2.64 -4.71 -6.35
C PHE A 96 -2.76 -3.26 -6.84
N ILE A 97 -1.63 -2.57 -6.98
CA ILE A 97 -1.59 -1.21 -7.49
C ILE A 97 -1.59 -1.24 -9.01
N VAL A 98 -2.70 -0.83 -9.60
CA VAL A 98 -2.90 -0.81 -11.07
C VAL A 98 -2.26 0.42 -11.69
N LYS A 99 -2.39 1.58 -11.01
CA LYS A 99 -1.93 2.88 -11.51
C LYS A 99 -1.56 3.80 -10.34
N GLY A 100 -0.55 4.64 -10.54
CA GLY A 100 -0.13 5.65 -9.56
C GLY A 100 0.73 5.09 -8.45
N GLU A 101 0.73 5.77 -7.33
CA GLU A 101 1.41 5.36 -6.10
C GLU A 101 0.57 5.73 -4.88
N LEU A 102 0.74 4.99 -3.82
CA LEU A 102 0.09 5.19 -2.53
C LEU A 102 1.10 5.05 -1.40
N ILE A 103 0.82 5.69 -0.27
CA ILE A 103 1.57 5.50 0.97
C ILE A 103 0.64 4.85 1.98
N GLU A 104 1.06 3.71 2.52
CA GLU A 104 0.37 2.98 3.58
C GLU A 104 0.94 3.35 4.95
N HIS A 105 0.06 3.59 5.91
CA HIS A 105 0.37 3.78 7.32
C HIS A 105 -0.18 2.60 8.11
N SER A 106 0.68 1.61 8.39
CA SER A 106 0.29 0.34 8.98
C SER A 106 0.62 0.26 10.46
N THR A 107 -0.23 -0.46 11.22
CA THR A 107 0.02 -0.80 12.64
C THR A 107 1.27 -1.65 12.82
N TYR A 108 1.67 -2.45 11.82
CA TYR A 108 2.81 -3.35 11.91
C TYR A 108 4.08 -2.83 11.23
N CYS A 109 4.09 -1.56 10.79
CA CYS A 109 5.30 -0.93 10.26
C CYS A 109 5.60 0.38 10.98
N SER A 110 6.84 0.56 11.43
CA SER A 110 7.24 1.77 12.15
C SER A 110 7.44 3.00 11.25
N VAL A 111 7.40 2.80 9.93
CA VAL A 111 7.53 3.86 8.91
C VAL A 111 6.43 3.71 7.86
N PRO A 112 6.05 4.78 7.14
CA PRO A 112 5.16 4.68 5.99
C PRO A 112 5.76 3.78 4.89
N ILE A 113 4.89 3.02 4.22
CA ILE A 113 5.27 2.10 3.14
C ILE A 113 4.79 2.69 1.81
N ARG A 114 5.71 2.84 0.86
CA ARG A 114 5.36 3.34 -0.49
C ARG A 114 5.08 2.18 -1.43
N HIS A 115 3.90 2.19 -2.04
CA HIS A 115 3.46 1.23 -3.05
C HIS A 115 3.34 1.92 -4.41
N LYS A 116 3.80 1.26 -5.47
CA LYS A 116 3.78 1.77 -6.84
C LYS A 116 3.02 0.83 -7.78
N ALA A 117 2.62 1.34 -8.93
CA ALA A 117 2.00 0.54 -9.96
C ALA A 117 2.82 -0.71 -10.30
N GLY A 118 2.13 -1.87 -10.35
CA GLY A 118 2.73 -3.19 -10.54
C GLY A 118 3.07 -3.93 -9.24
N GLU A 119 2.95 -3.29 -8.08
CA GLU A 119 3.21 -3.90 -6.78
C GLU A 119 1.93 -4.42 -6.14
N TRP A 120 2.09 -5.33 -5.20
CA TRP A 120 0.99 -5.93 -4.46
C TRP A 120 1.37 -6.13 -2.99
N THR A 121 0.37 -6.15 -2.11
CA THR A 121 0.54 -6.40 -0.68
C THR A 121 -0.57 -7.31 -0.15
N PRO A 122 -0.23 -8.33 0.66
CA PRO A 122 -1.22 -9.09 1.42
C PRO A 122 -1.56 -8.35 2.72
N GLU A 123 -2.81 -8.42 3.12
CA GLU A 123 -3.34 -7.75 4.30
C GLU A 123 -4.17 -8.73 5.11
N PHE A 124 -3.68 -9.14 6.27
CA PHE A 124 -4.40 -10.06 7.17
C PHE A 124 -3.69 -10.18 8.52
N GLY A 125 -4.48 -10.35 9.56
CA GLY A 125 -4.01 -10.75 10.87
C GLY A 125 -4.50 -9.85 12.00
N LYS A 126 -4.50 -10.42 13.20
CA LYS A 126 -4.98 -9.74 14.40
C LYS A 126 -4.23 -8.44 14.67
N GLY A 127 -4.96 -7.33 14.80
CA GLY A 127 -4.42 -6.00 15.01
C GLY A 127 -3.83 -5.37 13.74
N HIS A 128 -4.01 -6.00 12.57
CA HIS A 128 -3.62 -5.39 11.31
C HIS A 128 -4.66 -4.34 10.91
N ALA A 129 -4.30 -3.10 11.14
CA ALA A 129 -5.07 -1.93 10.70
C ALA A 129 -4.16 -0.98 9.94
N HIS A 130 -4.74 -0.25 9.02
CA HIS A 130 -4.02 0.74 8.23
C HIS A 130 -4.94 1.78 7.59
N TRP A 131 -4.34 2.84 7.07
CA TRP A 131 -4.93 3.78 6.15
C TRP A 131 -3.92 4.11 5.04
N TRP A 132 -4.41 4.63 3.91
CA TRP A 132 -3.56 4.94 2.76
C TRP A 132 -3.81 6.35 2.27
N GLU A 133 -2.76 7.01 1.77
CA GLU A 133 -2.87 8.30 1.10
C GLU A 133 -2.32 8.25 -0.32
N ASN A 134 -2.91 9.02 -1.21
CA ASN A 134 -2.34 9.31 -2.51
C ASN A 134 -1.48 10.59 -2.38
N PRO A 135 -0.14 10.52 -2.41
CA PRO A 135 0.71 11.68 -2.19
C PRO A 135 0.83 12.59 -3.43
N THR A 136 0.13 12.27 -4.52
CA THR A 136 0.27 12.94 -5.82
C THR A 136 -0.99 13.72 -6.21
N ASP A 137 -0.87 14.61 -7.19
CA ASP A 137 -2.01 15.30 -7.82
C ASP A 137 -2.79 14.41 -8.80
N GLN A 138 -2.25 13.22 -9.14
CA GLN A 138 -2.85 12.31 -10.10
C GLN A 138 -3.65 11.21 -9.40
N GLU A 139 -4.66 10.71 -10.06
CA GLU A 139 -5.45 9.56 -9.61
C GLU A 139 -4.60 8.29 -9.48
N ALA A 140 -4.77 7.58 -8.37
CA ALA A 140 -4.29 6.20 -8.20
C ALA A 140 -5.46 5.21 -8.33
N VAL A 141 -5.16 4.02 -8.86
CA VAL A 141 -6.14 2.94 -9.02
C VAL A 141 -5.57 1.66 -8.43
N VAL A 142 -6.36 1.00 -7.60
CA VAL A 142 -6.02 -0.33 -7.06
C VAL A 142 -7.13 -1.32 -7.31
N THR A 143 -6.79 -2.60 -7.35
CA THR A 143 -7.75 -3.70 -7.15
C THR A 143 -7.48 -4.33 -5.80
N SER A 144 -8.56 -4.57 -5.04
CA SER A 144 -8.52 -5.27 -3.76
C SER A 144 -9.37 -6.53 -3.88
N SER A 145 -8.77 -7.69 -3.61
CA SER A 145 -9.47 -8.97 -3.53
C SER A 145 -9.49 -9.42 -2.08
N ASP A 146 -10.68 -9.60 -1.50
CA ASP A 146 -10.85 -9.95 -0.09
C ASP A 146 -11.86 -11.08 0.10
N ILE A 147 -11.77 -11.75 1.26
CA ILE A 147 -12.79 -12.69 1.71
C ILE A 147 -13.67 -11.94 2.71
N VAL A 148 -14.97 -11.96 2.47
CA VAL A 148 -15.97 -11.22 3.25
C VAL A 148 -17.19 -12.08 3.53
N ASP A 149 -17.99 -11.67 4.51
CA ASP A 149 -19.27 -12.28 4.84
C ASP A 149 -20.44 -11.76 3.98
N GLN A 150 -21.62 -12.32 4.18
CA GLN A 150 -22.83 -11.93 3.46
C GLN A 150 -23.24 -10.48 3.75
N GLU A 151 -23.09 -10.01 4.99
CA GLU A 151 -23.47 -8.66 5.38
C GLU A 151 -22.66 -7.63 4.60
N THR A 152 -21.36 -7.85 4.49
CA THR A 152 -20.45 -6.99 3.71
C THR A 152 -20.81 -6.97 2.23
N VAL A 153 -21.19 -8.13 1.66
CA VAL A 153 -21.64 -8.21 0.25
C VAL A 153 -22.94 -7.46 0.04
N ASP A 154 -23.87 -7.53 1.00
CA ASP A 154 -25.16 -6.86 0.89
C ASP A 154 -25.02 -5.32 0.99
N LEU A 155 -24.06 -4.82 1.77
CA LEU A 155 -23.76 -3.39 1.85
C LEU A 155 -23.20 -2.81 0.54
N ASP A 156 -22.57 -3.64 -0.28
CA ASP A 156 -22.01 -3.23 -1.58
C ASP A 156 -23.06 -3.20 -2.71
N LYS A 157 -24.25 -3.75 -2.49
CA LYS A 157 -25.32 -3.72 -3.49
C LYS A 157 -25.86 -2.30 -3.64
N PRO A 158 -26.17 -1.86 -4.87
CA PRO A 158 -26.87 -0.59 -5.07
C PRO A 158 -28.15 -0.59 -4.22
N LYS A 159 -28.36 0.44 -3.42
CA LYS A 159 -29.66 0.64 -2.77
C LYS A 159 -30.68 0.84 -3.88
N MET A 160 -31.61 -0.12 -4.03
CA MET A 160 -32.76 0.08 -4.91
C MET A 160 -33.63 1.14 -4.24
N ASP A 161 -33.70 2.32 -4.83
CA ASP A 161 -34.68 3.34 -4.48
C ASP A 161 -36.06 2.74 -4.79
N MET A 162 -36.86 2.49 -3.73
CA MET A 162 -38.26 2.09 -3.83
C MET A 162 -39.13 3.33 -3.99
#